data_87f919a5849852a1eae36eafbe1a008c
#
_entry.id   87f919a5849852a1eae36eafbe1a008c
#
_cell.length_a   1.000
_cell.length_b   1.000
_cell.length_c   1.000
_cell.angle_alpha   90.00
_cell.angle_beta   90.00
_cell.angle_gamma   90.00
#
_symmetry.space_group_name_H-M   'P 1'
#
loop_
_entity.id
_entity.type
_entity.pdbx_description
1 polymer ?
#
loop_
_entity_poly.entity_id
_entity_poly.type
_entity_poly.pdbx_seq_one_letter_code
_entity_poly.pdbx_strand_id
1 'polypeptide(L)'
;MSNRFTDDSMLDMGNLAPHGRFVHVYLNGSYWGQYHLRERWNADMASSYFGGPKADYDAVNLNDGFRNDEKVYDGTGVFWNEAKALASGPNPWANNDNNIDVANLIDFMLLWVSGNSESEVRLLGSKAQGQPFRFQMKDADGFLRSTGRAVTHQGPLNLMSRLRSGNTDFAMLLADRIHKHFFNDGALTSSKNIERLQKRVDEARLGFIAESARWGNRFREYQDWLNYQQNLVNNHFPGLTQTMIGRFRSAGMYPNIIAPVFSQHGGSIAPGAGITMATDVTAIYYTLNGADPRLAGGAINPLATAAQFAGDTPSPRDFITSGHVWKYLDDGSDQGTSWTSPDFNDSGWAAGPSELGYAEGDEATLVGYIDTDPLAGGPQRNATTYFRTTVELSDPAAYSYFIIKLKYDDGAAVYANGVEILRSANLPNNAIFNTFASSPTPNERSFFEFQIPSSHFVDGVNSLAVEIHNSSSASSDISFDMVLRGEVDTSNGDRVTKPVIMTEPAILRAR
;
A
#
# COMPACT_ATOMS: atom_id res chain seq x y z
N MET A 1 24.73 8.85 -1.15
CA MET A 1 23.52 7.97 -1.24
C MET A 1 22.31 8.76 -1.74
N SER A 2 21.88 9.80 -1.06
CA SER A 2 20.63 10.55 -1.35
C SER A 2 20.53 11.10 -2.78
N ASN A 3 21.60 11.71 -3.31
CA ASN A 3 21.62 12.18 -4.71
C ASN A 3 21.38 11.05 -5.71
N ARG A 4 21.99 9.85 -5.50
CA ARG A 4 21.75 8.71 -6.40
C ARG A 4 20.31 8.19 -6.26
N PHE A 5 19.79 8.16 -5.05
CA PHE A 5 18.41 7.75 -4.80
C PHE A 5 17.40 8.66 -5.51
N THR A 6 17.59 9.98 -5.46
CA THR A 6 16.70 10.93 -6.14
C THR A 6 16.80 10.85 -7.66
N ASP A 7 18.00 10.66 -8.22
CA ASP A 7 18.17 10.45 -9.66
C ASP A 7 17.48 9.18 -10.12
N ASP A 8 17.69 8.05 -9.41
CA ASP A 8 17.05 6.78 -9.71
C ASP A 8 15.52 6.91 -9.59
N SER A 9 15.03 7.66 -8.61
CA SER A 9 13.58 7.90 -8.46
C SER A 9 13.01 8.63 -9.67
N MET A 10 13.66 9.68 -10.16
CA MET A 10 13.24 10.39 -11.37
C MET A 10 13.29 9.51 -12.62
N LEU A 11 14.34 8.68 -12.77
CA LEU A 11 14.43 7.70 -13.86
C LEU A 11 13.29 6.67 -13.80
N ASP A 12 13.01 6.11 -12.63
CA ASP A 12 11.92 5.14 -12.45
C ASP A 12 10.53 5.78 -12.67
N MET A 13 10.40 7.09 -12.46
CA MET A 13 9.19 7.85 -12.79
C MET A 13 9.05 8.11 -14.30
N GLY A 14 10.05 7.72 -15.11
CA GLY A 14 10.09 7.90 -16.55
C GLY A 14 10.62 9.26 -17.00
N ASN A 15 11.32 9.98 -16.13
CA ASN A 15 11.95 11.26 -16.45
C ASN A 15 13.42 11.09 -16.81
N LEU A 16 13.97 12.03 -17.59
CA LEU A 16 15.40 12.16 -17.71
C LEU A 16 15.99 12.59 -16.36
N ALA A 17 17.04 11.90 -15.92
CA ALA A 17 17.81 12.26 -14.75
C ALA A 17 19.27 11.79 -14.92
N PRO A 18 20.24 12.34 -14.19
CA PRO A 18 21.63 11.94 -14.30
C PRO A 18 21.84 10.47 -13.96
N HIS A 19 22.52 9.74 -14.83
CA HIS A 19 23.03 8.42 -14.49
C HIS A 19 24.28 8.55 -13.60
N GLY A 20 24.60 7.49 -12.86
CA GLY A 20 25.77 7.50 -12.01
C GLY A 20 25.98 6.17 -11.29
N ARG A 21 27.18 6.02 -10.72
CA ARG A 21 27.60 4.85 -9.94
C ARG A 21 28.59 5.25 -8.87
N PHE A 22 28.79 4.41 -7.89
CA PHE A 22 29.86 4.58 -6.91
C PHE A 22 31.18 4.08 -7.48
N VAL A 23 32.27 4.81 -7.23
CA VAL A 23 33.59 4.50 -7.66
C VAL A 23 34.61 4.69 -6.54
N HIS A 24 35.69 3.92 -6.56
CA HIS A 24 36.81 4.10 -5.65
C HIS A 24 37.84 5.06 -6.29
N VAL A 25 38.22 6.08 -5.54
CA VAL A 25 39.23 7.05 -5.96
C VAL A 25 40.53 6.78 -5.24
N TYR A 26 41.62 6.76 -6.00
CA TYR A 26 42.99 6.65 -5.53
C TYR A 26 43.77 7.89 -5.97
N LEU A 27 44.51 8.49 -5.05
CA LEU A 27 45.42 9.59 -5.32
C LEU A 27 46.85 9.10 -5.05
N ASN A 28 47.71 9.14 -6.07
CA ASN A 28 49.08 8.66 -6.00
C ASN A 28 49.21 7.24 -5.41
N GLY A 29 48.29 6.35 -5.78
CA GLY A 29 48.26 4.97 -5.29
C GLY A 29 47.62 4.77 -3.90
N SER A 30 47.32 5.84 -3.17
CA SER A 30 46.62 5.77 -1.88
C SER A 30 45.13 5.85 -2.07
N TYR A 31 44.38 4.94 -1.43
CA TYR A 31 42.91 4.98 -1.43
C TYR A 31 42.43 6.30 -0.83
N TRP A 32 41.66 7.06 -1.61
CA TRP A 32 41.17 8.36 -1.18
C TRP A 32 39.75 8.31 -0.65
N GLY A 33 38.91 7.43 -1.21
CA GLY A 33 37.55 7.27 -0.76
C GLY A 33 36.63 6.71 -1.84
N GLN A 34 35.35 6.50 -1.44
CA GLN A 34 34.24 6.13 -2.32
C GLN A 34 33.51 7.39 -2.78
N TYR A 35 33.42 7.56 -4.09
CA TYR A 35 32.82 8.75 -4.69
C TYR A 35 31.62 8.36 -5.57
N HIS A 36 30.67 9.28 -5.69
CA HIS A 36 29.56 9.18 -6.63
C HIS A 36 29.96 9.85 -7.95
N LEU A 37 30.32 9.03 -8.94
CA LEU A 37 30.47 9.49 -10.32
C LEU A 37 29.09 9.65 -10.94
N ARG A 38 28.76 10.86 -11.38
CA ARG A 38 27.43 11.26 -11.81
C ARG A 38 27.50 12.14 -13.04
N GLU A 39 26.59 11.97 -14.00
CA GLU A 39 26.40 12.92 -15.09
C GLU A 39 26.04 14.30 -14.53
N ARG A 40 26.45 15.32 -15.26
CA ARG A 40 26.16 16.70 -14.88
C ARG A 40 24.93 17.18 -15.63
N TRP A 41 23.93 17.64 -14.89
CA TRP A 41 22.72 18.25 -15.47
C TRP A 41 23.07 19.62 -16.04
N ASN A 42 23.44 19.66 -17.33
CA ASN A 42 23.91 20.84 -18.05
C ASN A 42 23.60 20.72 -19.55
N ALA A 43 23.96 21.74 -20.33
CA ALA A 43 23.74 21.76 -21.78
C ALA A 43 24.48 20.66 -22.56
N ASP A 44 25.63 20.16 -22.06
CA ASP A 44 26.33 19.03 -22.69
C ASP A 44 25.49 17.74 -22.58
N MET A 45 24.95 17.48 -21.40
CA MET A 45 24.03 16.35 -21.19
C MET A 45 22.79 16.47 -22.06
N ALA A 46 22.17 17.66 -22.09
CA ALA A 46 20.98 17.89 -22.92
C ALA A 46 21.26 17.64 -24.40
N SER A 47 22.36 18.18 -24.93
CA SER A 47 22.81 17.95 -26.31
C SER A 47 23.04 16.46 -26.60
N SER A 48 23.58 15.71 -25.64
CA SER A 48 23.83 14.27 -25.80
C SER A 48 22.58 13.44 -25.86
N TYR A 49 21.53 13.81 -25.11
CA TYR A 49 20.28 13.06 -25.02
C TYR A 49 19.22 13.49 -26.05
N PHE A 50 19.14 14.76 -26.37
CA PHE A 50 18.11 15.32 -27.24
C PHE A 50 18.63 15.74 -28.61
N GLY A 51 19.97 15.71 -28.81
CA GLY A 51 20.60 16.18 -30.04
C GLY A 51 20.77 17.69 -30.09
N GLY A 52 21.17 18.20 -31.25
CA GLY A 52 21.42 19.62 -31.47
C GLY A 52 22.69 20.17 -30.79
N PRO A 53 23.06 21.41 -31.13
CA PRO A 53 24.22 22.06 -30.54
C PRO A 53 23.98 22.38 -29.04
N LYS A 54 25.04 22.24 -28.22
CA LYS A 54 25.02 22.65 -26.82
C LYS A 54 24.57 24.11 -26.63
N ALA A 55 24.93 24.99 -27.54
CA ALA A 55 24.58 26.40 -27.46
C ALA A 55 23.11 26.71 -27.53
N ASP A 56 22.29 25.75 -28.00
CA ASP A 56 20.83 25.89 -28.10
C ASP A 56 20.12 25.64 -26.76
N TYR A 57 20.83 25.16 -25.75
CA TYR A 57 20.24 24.78 -24.47
C TYR A 57 20.53 25.81 -23.37
N ASP A 58 19.48 26.23 -22.68
CA ASP A 58 19.58 26.96 -21.43
C ASP A 58 19.65 25.96 -20.26
N ALA A 59 20.65 26.14 -19.38
CA ALA A 59 20.75 25.44 -18.12
C ALA A 59 20.76 26.44 -16.95
N VAL A 60 19.79 26.28 -16.06
CA VAL A 60 19.53 27.22 -14.97
C VAL A 60 19.62 26.51 -13.62
N ASN A 61 20.23 27.18 -12.64
CA ASN A 61 20.27 26.75 -11.26
C ASN A 61 19.43 27.71 -10.41
N LEU A 62 18.50 27.12 -9.66
CA LEU A 62 17.73 27.84 -8.64
C LEU A 62 18.31 27.43 -7.29
N ASN A 63 18.93 28.37 -6.57
CA ASN A 63 19.42 28.09 -5.23
C ASN A 63 18.25 27.85 -4.28
N ASP A 64 18.35 26.82 -3.47
CA ASP A 64 17.37 26.31 -2.48
C ASP A 64 15.92 26.13 -2.99
N GLY A 65 15.72 26.21 -4.30
CA GLY A 65 14.43 25.98 -4.97
C GLY A 65 13.35 27.02 -4.72
N PHE A 66 13.54 27.95 -3.79
CA PHE A 66 12.49 28.87 -3.28
C PHE A 66 12.89 30.32 -3.29
N ARG A 67 14.17 30.63 -3.27
CA ARG A 67 14.67 31.99 -3.42
C ARG A 67 14.68 32.39 -4.89
N ASN A 68 14.40 33.64 -5.19
CA ASN A 68 14.51 34.20 -6.53
C ASN A 68 16.00 34.38 -6.96
N ASP A 69 16.88 33.54 -6.42
CA ASP A 69 18.29 33.54 -6.71
C ASP A 69 18.57 32.50 -7.79
N GLU A 70 18.43 32.91 -9.04
CA GLU A 70 18.64 32.07 -10.21
C GLU A 70 19.96 32.42 -10.91
N LYS A 71 20.61 31.39 -11.42
CA LYS A 71 21.85 31.53 -12.20
C LYS A 71 21.78 30.72 -13.47
N VAL A 72 21.81 31.37 -14.60
CA VAL A 72 22.05 30.73 -15.89
C VAL A 72 23.56 30.36 -15.95
N TYR A 73 23.87 29.10 -16.12
CA TYR A 73 25.25 28.64 -16.19
C TYR A 73 25.64 28.04 -17.55
N ASP A 74 24.65 27.72 -18.39
CA ASP A 74 24.79 27.45 -19.81
C ASP A 74 23.69 28.15 -20.59
N GLY A 75 23.93 28.57 -21.83
CA GLY A 75 23.00 29.25 -22.69
C GLY A 75 22.82 30.74 -22.36
N THR A 76 21.72 31.31 -22.79
CA THR A 76 21.42 32.74 -22.66
C THR A 76 20.41 33.07 -21.57
N GLY A 77 19.63 32.12 -21.15
CA GLY A 77 18.51 32.31 -20.21
C GLY A 77 17.29 33.00 -20.82
N VAL A 78 17.31 33.33 -22.11
CA VAL A 78 16.20 34.03 -22.79
C VAL A 78 14.95 33.16 -22.76
N PHE A 79 15.08 31.88 -23.13
CA PHE A 79 13.95 30.95 -23.12
C PHE A 79 13.39 30.71 -21.71
N TRP A 80 14.26 30.67 -20.70
CA TRP A 80 13.82 30.57 -19.31
C TRP A 80 13.02 31.82 -18.87
N ASN A 81 13.46 33.00 -19.25
CA ASN A 81 12.73 34.24 -18.95
C ASN A 81 11.37 34.31 -19.64
N GLU A 82 11.27 33.82 -20.88
CA GLU A 82 9.99 33.66 -21.58
C GLU A 82 9.06 32.69 -20.83
N ALA A 83 9.55 31.49 -20.47
CA ALA A 83 8.77 30.50 -19.74
C ALA A 83 8.23 31.02 -18.40
N LYS A 84 9.08 31.77 -17.64
CA LYS A 84 8.65 32.44 -16.39
C LYS A 84 7.57 33.50 -16.63
N ALA A 85 7.73 34.31 -17.65
CA ALA A 85 6.75 35.35 -17.97
C ALA A 85 5.38 34.75 -18.31
N LEU A 86 5.36 33.69 -19.12
CA LEU A 86 4.12 32.96 -19.46
C LEU A 86 3.49 32.29 -18.24
N ALA A 87 4.30 31.67 -17.36
CA ALA A 87 3.82 31.07 -16.13
C ALA A 87 3.30 32.09 -15.10
N SER A 88 3.63 33.37 -15.28
CA SER A 88 3.16 34.46 -14.46
C SER A 88 2.00 35.24 -15.06
N GLY A 89 1.62 34.93 -16.30
CA GLY A 89 0.57 35.59 -17.05
C GLY A 89 -0.85 35.16 -16.63
N PRO A 90 -1.88 35.74 -17.29
CA PRO A 90 -3.28 35.49 -16.93
C PRO A 90 -3.78 34.07 -17.23
N ASN A 91 -3.12 33.34 -18.11
CA ASN A 91 -3.44 31.94 -18.43
C ASN A 91 -2.17 31.07 -18.44
N PRO A 92 -1.61 30.76 -17.27
CA PRO A 92 -0.32 30.08 -17.18
C PRO A 92 -0.29 28.70 -17.82
N TRP A 93 -1.39 27.95 -17.76
CA TRP A 93 -1.51 26.62 -18.29
C TRP A 93 -1.46 26.61 -19.83
N ALA A 94 -2.38 27.31 -20.49
CA ALA A 94 -2.50 27.28 -21.94
C ALA A 94 -1.27 27.85 -22.67
N ASN A 95 -0.47 28.66 -22.01
CA ASN A 95 0.70 29.29 -22.59
C ASN A 95 2.01 28.54 -22.35
N ASN A 96 2.00 27.47 -21.53
CA ASN A 96 3.23 26.79 -21.12
C ASN A 96 3.42 25.37 -21.63
N ASP A 97 2.50 24.81 -22.40
CA ASP A 97 2.59 23.41 -22.89
C ASP A 97 3.91 23.09 -23.61
N ASN A 98 4.53 24.09 -24.25
CA ASN A 98 5.78 23.94 -24.97
C ASN A 98 7.01 24.52 -24.24
N ASN A 99 6.83 25.15 -23.08
CA ASN A 99 7.93 25.85 -22.39
C ASN A 99 8.33 25.14 -21.10
N ILE A 100 7.38 24.49 -20.40
CA ILE A 100 7.63 23.74 -19.18
C ILE A 100 7.03 22.34 -19.34
N ASP A 101 7.83 21.32 -19.11
CA ASP A 101 7.36 19.95 -18.97
C ASP A 101 6.60 19.83 -17.65
N VAL A 102 5.29 20.05 -17.70
CA VAL A 102 4.44 20.09 -16.50
C VAL A 102 4.35 18.73 -15.83
N ALA A 103 4.38 17.63 -16.61
CA ALA A 103 4.40 16.29 -16.04
C ALA A 103 5.70 16.04 -15.24
N ASN A 104 6.85 16.45 -15.78
CA ASN A 104 8.12 16.40 -15.07
C ASN A 104 8.13 17.32 -13.84
N LEU A 105 7.58 18.52 -13.92
CA LEU A 105 7.46 19.43 -12.77
C LEU A 105 6.64 18.80 -11.64
N ILE A 106 5.49 18.18 -11.97
CA ILE A 106 4.66 17.46 -11.00
C ILE A 106 5.48 16.33 -10.37
N ASP A 107 6.10 15.48 -11.16
CA ASP A 107 6.92 14.36 -10.68
C ASP A 107 8.03 14.80 -9.75
N PHE A 108 8.77 15.84 -10.17
CA PHE A 108 9.80 16.47 -9.34
C PHE A 108 9.22 16.91 -7.98
N MET A 109 8.04 17.55 -7.98
CA MET A 109 7.38 18.00 -6.77
C MET A 109 6.88 16.84 -5.91
N LEU A 110 6.33 15.78 -6.50
CA LEU A 110 5.91 14.58 -5.77
C LEU A 110 7.10 13.92 -5.05
N LEU A 111 8.22 13.81 -5.73
CA LEU A 111 9.47 13.31 -5.13
C LEU A 111 9.95 14.26 -4.02
N TRP A 112 9.98 15.56 -4.28
CA TRP A 112 10.46 16.56 -3.33
C TRP A 112 9.67 16.56 -2.02
N VAL A 113 8.33 16.62 -2.09
CA VAL A 113 7.49 16.65 -0.88
C VAL A 113 7.54 15.32 -0.11
N SER A 114 7.86 14.21 -0.77
CA SER A 114 8.01 12.90 -0.12
C SER A 114 9.28 12.81 0.73
N GLY A 115 10.36 13.47 0.33
CA GLY A 115 11.67 13.33 0.98
C GLY A 115 12.12 14.53 1.82
N ASN A 116 11.35 15.62 1.84
CA ASN A 116 11.64 16.84 2.59
C ASN A 116 13.07 17.40 2.34
N SER A 117 13.43 17.58 1.07
CA SER A 117 14.74 18.09 0.73
C SER A 117 14.77 19.62 0.64
N GLU A 118 15.86 20.25 1.10
CA GLU A 118 16.21 21.64 0.83
C GLU A 118 17.15 21.73 -0.38
N SER A 119 16.95 20.89 -1.38
CA SER A 119 17.82 20.73 -2.53
C SER A 119 17.79 21.94 -3.43
N GLU A 120 18.94 22.23 -4.05
CA GLU A 120 18.99 23.10 -5.22
C GLU A 120 18.24 22.44 -6.40
N VAL A 121 17.59 23.28 -7.21
CA VAL A 121 16.85 22.85 -8.39
C VAL A 121 17.64 23.25 -9.63
N ARG A 122 17.79 22.33 -10.55
CA ARG A 122 18.35 22.60 -11.88
C ARG A 122 17.31 22.38 -12.96
N LEU A 123 17.35 23.25 -13.95
CA LEU A 123 16.48 23.19 -15.11
C LEU A 123 17.32 23.08 -16.38
N LEU A 124 16.76 22.36 -17.35
CA LEU A 124 17.27 22.26 -18.71
C LEU A 124 16.12 22.43 -19.69
N GLY A 125 16.33 23.25 -20.73
CA GLY A 125 15.35 23.41 -21.80
C GLY A 125 15.98 24.04 -23.05
N SER A 126 15.30 23.93 -24.19
CA SER A 126 15.73 24.52 -25.45
C SER A 126 14.53 24.83 -26.34
N LYS A 127 14.34 26.10 -26.64
CA LYS A 127 13.32 26.54 -27.61
C LYS A 127 13.66 26.07 -29.03
N ALA A 128 14.93 26.17 -29.40
CA ALA A 128 15.40 25.80 -30.73
C ALA A 128 15.24 24.30 -31.02
N GLN A 129 15.37 23.47 -30.01
CA GLN A 129 15.22 22.01 -30.12
C GLN A 129 13.84 21.51 -29.69
N GLY A 130 12.89 22.40 -29.41
CA GLY A 130 11.53 22.03 -28.96
C GLY A 130 11.53 21.26 -27.62
N GLN A 131 12.52 21.50 -26.75
CA GLN A 131 12.63 20.82 -25.47
C GLN A 131 12.15 21.75 -24.33
N PRO A 132 10.99 21.47 -23.71
CA PRO A 132 10.50 22.24 -22.58
C PRO A 132 11.43 22.09 -21.38
N PHE A 133 11.39 23.06 -20.47
CA PHE A 133 12.17 22.99 -19.23
C PHE A 133 11.79 21.83 -18.36
N ARG A 134 12.78 21.00 -18.00
CA ARG A 134 12.70 19.90 -17.05
C ARG A 134 13.45 20.22 -15.76
N PHE A 135 12.91 19.73 -14.66
CA PHE A 135 13.37 19.98 -13.30
C PHE A 135 14.08 18.77 -12.73
N GLN A 136 15.19 19.01 -12.03
CA GLN A 136 15.99 17.99 -11.38
C GLN A 136 16.56 18.49 -10.06
N MET A 137 16.63 17.62 -9.04
CA MET A 137 17.34 17.92 -7.80
C MET A 137 18.85 17.88 -8.03
N LYS A 138 19.55 18.94 -7.58
CA LYS A 138 21.00 18.99 -7.68
C LYS A 138 21.67 18.44 -6.41
N ASP A 139 21.25 18.92 -5.27
CA ASP A 139 21.85 18.63 -3.97
C ASP A 139 20.77 18.08 -3.05
N ALA A 140 20.72 16.75 -2.95
CA ALA A 140 19.70 16.04 -2.18
C ALA A 140 20.23 15.51 -0.83
N ASP A 141 21.27 16.10 -0.27
CA ASP A 141 21.90 15.59 0.96
C ASP A 141 20.97 15.62 2.17
N GLY A 142 19.97 16.51 2.15
CA GLY A 142 18.90 16.57 3.13
C GLY A 142 17.72 15.62 2.88
N PHE A 143 17.69 14.92 1.74
CA PHE A 143 16.59 14.04 1.37
C PHE A 143 16.48 12.85 2.33
N LEU A 144 15.27 12.49 2.74
CA LEU A 144 14.95 11.42 3.70
C LEU A 144 15.35 11.69 5.17
N ARG A 145 15.78 12.91 5.53
CA ARG A 145 16.11 13.23 6.95
C ARG A 145 14.87 13.45 7.82
N SER A 146 13.71 13.68 7.23
CA SER A 146 12.46 13.93 7.95
C SER A 146 11.23 13.43 7.18
N THR A 147 10.04 13.53 7.78
CA THR A 147 8.78 12.95 7.30
C THR A 147 8.12 13.71 6.14
N GLY A 148 8.87 14.41 5.33
CA GLY A 148 8.36 15.09 4.14
C GLY A 148 7.87 16.53 4.40
N ARG A 149 7.82 17.32 3.33
CA ARG A 149 7.29 18.70 3.33
C ARG A 149 5.77 18.69 3.23
N ALA A 150 5.16 19.84 3.49
CA ALA A 150 3.73 20.01 3.20
C ALA A 150 3.46 19.81 1.70
N VAL A 151 2.49 18.98 1.36
CA VAL A 151 2.11 18.70 -0.03
C VAL A 151 1.54 19.91 -0.75
N THR A 152 1.09 20.93 0.00
CA THR A 152 0.63 22.22 -0.51
C THR A 152 1.76 23.15 -0.93
N HIS A 153 3.01 22.66 -0.85
CA HIS A 153 4.17 23.47 -1.23
C HIS A 153 4.06 23.95 -2.67
N GLN A 154 4.36 25.23 -2.90
CA GLN A 154 4.11 25.89 -4.17
C GLN A 154 5.16 25.60 -5.26
N GLY A 155 6.25 24.91 -4.88
CA GLY A 155 7.36 24.58 -5.78
C GLY A 155 8.25 25.76 -6.16
N PRO A 156 9.25 25.52 -7.03
CA PRO A 156 10.14 26.56 -7.51
C PRO A 156 9.37 27.71 -8.13
N LEU A 157 9.67 28.94 -7.72
CA LEU A 157 9.05 30.19 -8.22
C LEU A 157 7.49 30.17 -8.16
N ASN A 158 6.91 29.41 -7.26
CA ASN A 158 5.46 29.23 -7.12
C ASN A 158 4.77 28.64 -8.37
N LEU A 159 5.49 27.92 -9.22
CA LEU A 159 4.98 27.36 -10.47
C LEU A 159 3.78 26.44 -10.25
N MET A 160 3.84 25.54 -9.24
CA MET A 160 2.73 24.65 -8.93
C MET A 160 1.43 25.39 -8.59
N SER A 161 1.54 26.45 -7.79
CA SER A 161 0.39 27.28 -7.42
C SER A 161 -0.20 28.02 -8.63
N ARG A 162 0.66 28.58 -9.47
CA ARG A 162 0.25 29.33 -10.65
C ARG A 162 -0.43 28.45 -11.70
N LEU A 163 0.16 27.29 -12.01
CA LEU A 163 -0.39 26.34 -12.99
C LEU A 163 -1.68 25.68 -12.48
N ARG A 164 -1.81 25.48 -11.17
CA ARG A 164 -2.99 24.85 -10.55
C ARG A 164 -4.20 25.79 -10.47
N SER A 165 -3.97 27.09 -10.36
CA SER A 165 -5.03 28.05 -10.04
C SER A 165 -6.19 28.04 -11.06
N GLY A 166 -7.35 27.50 -10.65
CA GLY A 166 -8.56 27.44 -11.47
C GLY A 166 -8.48 26.51 -12.69
N ASN A 167 -7.50 25.59 -12.74
CA ASN A 167 -7.27 24.75 -13.90
C ASN A 167 -7.61 23.29 -13.64
N THR A 168 -8.70 22.82 -14.25
CA THR A 168 -9.18 21.44 -14.15
C THR A 168 -8.21 20.45 -14.80
N ASP A 169 -7.60 20.78 -15.92
CA ASP A 169 -6.68 19.88 -16.63
C ASP A 169 -5.41 19.66 -15.84
N PHE A 170 -4.88 20.72 -15.21
CA PHE A 170 -3.77 20.56 -14.27
C PHE A 170 -4.15 19.69 -13.07
N ALA A 171 -5.34 19.90 -12.49
CA ALA A 171 -5.80 19.10 -11.34
C ALA A 171 -5.94 17.60 -11.73
N MET A 172 -6.47 17.31 -12.91
CA MET A 172 -6.56 15.95 -13.43
C MET A 172 -5.17 15.35 -13.66
N LEU A 173 -4.26 16.08 -14.31
CA LEU A 173 -2.90 15.62 -14.55
C LEU A 173 -2.17 15.34 -13.21
N LEU A 174 -2.32 16.24 -12.23
CA LEU A 174 -1.74 16.05 -10.88
C LEU A 174 -2.26 14.77 -10.23
N ALA A 175 -3.58 14.53 -10.26
CA ALA A 175 -4.18 13.33 -9.71
C ALA A 175 -3.69 12.05 -10.44
N ASP A 176 -3.59 12.11 -11.76
CA ASP A 176 -3.06 11.01 -12.58
C ASP A 176 -1.60 10.70 -12.26
N ARG A 177 -0.75 11.74 -12.08
CA ARG A 177 0.66 11.54 -11.70
C ARG A 177 0.79 11.00 -10.28
N ILE A 178 -0.03 11.46 -9.32
CA ILE A 178 -0.09 10.90 -7.97
C ILE A 178 -0.47 9.41 -8.07
N HIS A 179 -1.53 9.08 -8.80
CA HIS A 179 -1.95 7.69 -8.97
C HIS A 179 -0.84 6.82 -9.60
N LYS A 180 -0.25 7.29 -10.70
CA LYS A 180 0.83 6.58 -11.40
C LYS A 180 1.99 6.21 -10.48
N HIS A 181 2.38 7.10 -9.57
CA HIS A 181 3.60 6.93 -8.80
C HIS A 181 3.41 6.36 -7.40
N PHE A 182 2.20 6.46 -6.81
CA PHE A 182 1.96 5.99 -5.44
C PHE A 182 1.08 4.73 -5.36
N PHE A 183 0.57 4.20 -6.47
CA PHE A 183 -0.24 2.99 -6.49
C PHE A 183 0.39 1.90 -7.35
N ASN A 184 -0.06 0.67 -7.18
CA ASN A 184 0.41 -0.51 -7.91
C ASN A 184 1.95 -0.64 -7.86
N ASP A 185 2.60 -0.70 -9.02
CA ASP A 185 4.07 -0.73 -9.15
C ASP A 185 4.70 0.67 -9.32
N GLY A 186 3.99 1.70 -8.89
CA GLY A 186 4.43 3.09 -9.04
C GLY A 186 5.77 3.37 -8.33
N ALA A 187 6.56 4.23 -8.95
CA ALA A 187 7.94 4.51 -8.55
C ALA A 187 8.13 5.05 -7.13
N LEU A 188 7.10 5.67 -6.53
CA LEU A 188 7.14 6.24 -5.18
C LEU A 188 6.40 5.40 -4.14
N THR A 189 5.97 4.17 -4.48
CA THR A 189 5.42 3.24 -3.49
C THR A 189 6.46 2.87 -2.44
N SER A 190 6.00 2.48 -1.26
CA SER A 190 6.89 2.04 -0.18
C SER A 190 7.82 0.92 -0.62
N SER A 191 7.30 -0.09 -1.33
CA SER A 191 8.07 -1.22 -1.85
C SER A 191 9.14 -0.79 -2.85
N LYS A 192 8.82 0.08 -3.82
CA LYS A 192 9.79 0.55 -4.81
C LYS A 192 10.86 1.45 -4.21
N ASN A 193 10.53 2.25 -3.22
CA ASN A 193 11.52 3.04 -2.48
C ASN A 193 12.49 2.14 -1.69
N ILE A 194 11.99 1.08 -1.05
CA ILE A 194 12.82 0.09 -0.34
C ILE A 194 13.74 -0.63 -1.32
N GLU A 195 13.19 -1.17 -2.42
CA GLU A 195 13.96 -1.85 -3.48
C GLU A 195 15.10 -0.97 -4.01
N ARG A 196 14.78 0.28 -4.36
CA ARG A 196 15.75 1.27 -4.88
C ARG A 196 16.85 1.57 -3.87
N LEU A 197 16.49 1.81 -2.60
CA LEU A 197 17.48 2.07 -1.56
C LEU A 197 18.37 0.85 -1.33
N GLN A 198 17.78 -0.34 -1.19
CA GLN A 198 18.52 -1.58 -0.95
C GLN A 198 19.53 -1.87 -2.05
N LYS A 199 19.13 -1.72 -3.31
CA LYS A 199 20.05 -1.83 -4.47
C LYS A 199 21.30 -0.94 -4.31
N ARG A 200 21.13 0.31 -3.86
CA ARG A 200 22.25 1.24 -3.69
C ARG A 200 23.05 0.97 -2.42
N VAL A 201 22.41 0.48 -1.37
CA VAL A 201 23.12 0.00 -0.16
C VAL A 201 24.03 -1.17 -0.53
N ASP A 202 23.53 -2.15 -1.28
CA ASP A 202 24.31 -3.33 -1.69
C ASP A 202 25.48 -2.95 -2.60
N GLU A 203 25.31 -1.99 -3.52
CA GLU A 203 26.37 -1.45 -4.36
C GLU A 203 27.48 -0.74 -3.56
N ALA A 204 27.09 0.04 -2.54
CA ALA A 204 28.01 0.92 -1.82
C ALA A 204 28.66 0.29 -0.59
N ARG A 205 28.04 -0.72 0.03
CA ARG A 205 28.39 -1.19 1.39
C ARG A 205 29.82 -1.64 1.57
N LEU A 206 30.40 -2.37 0.59
CA LEU A 206 31.78 -2.84 0.69
C LEU A 206 32.77 -1.69 0.58
N GLY A 207 32.51 -0.72 -0.32
CA GLY A 207 33.31 0.48 -0.42
C GLY A 207 33.21 1.37 0.81
N PHE A 208 32.05 1.39 1.45
CA PHE A 208 31.84 2.18 2.67
C PHE A 208 32.63 1.66 3.88
N ILE A 209 32.99 0.38 3.93
CA ILE A 209 33.92 -0.17 4.93
C ILE A 209 35.28 0.53 4.82
N ALA A 210 35.83 0.63 3.60
CA ALA A 210 37.10 1.30 3.36
C ALA A 210 37.01 2.82 3.59
N GLU A 211 35.90 3.43 3.21
CA GLU A 211 35.58 4.84 3.48
C GLU A 211 35.54 5.13 4.99
N SER A 212 34.86 4.30 5.74
CA SER A 212 34.76 4.37 7.21
C SER A 212 36.12 4.19 7.89
N ALA A 213 36.91 3.21 7.44
CA ALA A 213 38.25 2.97 7.96
C ALA A 213 39.21 4.16 7.76
N ARG A 214 39.06 4.90 6.65
CA ARG A 214 39.92 6.04 6.36
C ARG A 214 39.43 7.36 6.96
N TRP A 215 38.12 7.64 6.86
CA TRP A 215 37.54 8.94 7.15
C TRP A 215 36.49 8.87 8.27
N GLY A 216 36.27 7.68 8.83
CA GLY A 216 35.29 7.42 9.86
C GLY A 216 35.55 8.22 11.14
N ASN A 217 34.48 8.66 11.72
CA ASN A 217 34.36 9.15 13.07
C ASN A 217 32.97 8.80 13.55
N ARG A 218 32.62 9.16 14.78
CA ARG A 218 31.33 8.84 15.41
C ARG A 218 30.07 9.13 14.53
N PHE A 219 30.20 9.81 13.41
CA PHE A 219 29.10 10.15 12.49
C PHE A 219 29.23 9.49 11.10
N ARG A 220 30.35 8.77 10.85
CA ARG A 220 30.67 8.16 9.55
C ARG A 220 31.19 6.75 9.68
N GLU A 221 30.88 6.09 10.79
CA GLU A 221 31.21 4.69 10.96
C GLU A 221 30.30 3.81 10.11
N TYR A 222 30.84 2.70 9.62
CA TYR A 222 30.11 1.77 8.77
C TYR A 222 28.81 1.30 9.41
N GLN A 223 28.83 0.99 10.71
CA GLN A 223 27.66 0.50 11.42
C GLN A 223 26.57 1.58 11.58
N ASP A 224 26.96 2.83 11.84
CA ASP A 224 26.01 3.94 11.94
C ASP A 224 25.34 4.21 10.60
N TRP A 225 26.15 4.19 9.50
CA TRP A 225 25.60 4.31 8.15
C TRP A 225 24.61 3.17 7.84
N LEU A 226 24.97 1.92 8.16
CA LEU A 226 24.13 0.76 7.91
C LEU A 226 22.81 0.84 8.73
N ASN A 227 22.92 1.19 10.02
CA ASN A 227 21.76 1.38 10.90
C ASN A 227 20.83 2.48 10.37
N TYR A 228 21.39 3.57 9.84
CA TYR A 228 20.58 4.63 9.22
C TYR A 228 19.82 4.12 7.99
N GLN A 229 20.48 3.37 7.08
CA GLN A 229 19.80 2.79 5.92
C GLN A 229 18.72 1.79 6.35
N GLN A 230 19.01 0.95 7.34
CA GLN A 230 18.06 0.00 7.90
C GLN A 230 16.84 0.70 8.51
N ASN A 231 17.06 1.81 9.20
CA ASN A 231 15.97 2.62 9.75
C ASN A 231 15.07 3.19 8.65
N LEU A 232 15.61 3.60 7.51
CA LEU A 232 14.80 4.02 6.35
C LEU A 232 13.92 2.87 5.84
N VAL A 233 14.50 1.67 5.70
CA VAL A 233 13.80 0.47 5.22
C VAL A 233 12.71 0.02 6.20
N ASN A 234 13.01 -0.01 7.49
CA ASN A 234 12.13 -0.61 8.49
C ASN A 234 11.08 0.36 9.04
N ASN A 235 11.37 1.67 9.08
CA ASN A 235 10.53 2.63 9.80
C ASN A 235 10.08 3.81 8.95
N HIS A 236 10.85 4.25 7.95
CA HIS A 236 10.50 5.43 7.17
C HIS A 236 9.62 5.09 5.96
N PHE A 237 10.04 4.14 5.13
CA PHE A 237 9.29 3.78 3.92
C PHE A 237 8.02 2.99 4.18
N PRO A 238 7.95 2.03 5.14
CA PRO A 238 6.68 1.42 5.49
C PRO A 238 5.66 2.50 5.90
N GLY A 239 4.50 2.51 5.27
CA GLY A 239 3.48 3.53 5.51
C GLY A 239 3.70 4.90 4.83
N LEU A 240 4.83 5.15 4.17
CA LEU A 240 5.07 6.42 3.46
C LEU A 240 4.01 6.67 2.38
N THR A 241 3.70 5.67 1.56
CA THR A 241 2.67 5.75 0.53
C THR A 241 1.33 6.17 1.12
N GLN A 242 0.86 5.46 2.15
CA GLN A 242 -0.41 5.76 2.82
C GLN A 242 -0.43 7.18 3.41
N THR A 243 0.66 7.58 4.05
CA THR A 243 0.81 8.93 4.61
C THR A 243 0.70 10.01 3.52
N MET A 244 1.40 9.82 2.40
CA MET A 244 1.39 10.79 1.30
C MET A 244 0.01 10.87 0.63
N ILE A 245 -0.65 9.76 0.36
CA ILE A 245 -2.00 9.73 -0.20
C ILE A 245 -2.99 10.44 0.73
N GLY A 246 -2.94 10.18 2.04
CA GLY A 246 -3.75 10.88 3.02
C GLY A 246 -3.55 12.40 2.99
N ARG A 247 -2.30 12.86 2.89
CA ARG A 247 -1.96 14.30 2.76
C ARG A 247 -2.47 14.91 1.45
N PHE A 248 -2.34 14.21 0.32
CA PHE A 248 -2.84 14.68 -0.98
C PHE A 248 -4.37 14.78 -0.98
N ARG A 249 -5.08 13.81 -0.41
CA ARG A 249 -6.54 13.84 -0.23
C ARG A 249 -6.97 15.01 0.65
N SER A 250 -6.35 15.18 1.80
CA SER A 250 -6.64 16.30 2.72
C SER A 250 -6.39 17.68 2.10
N ALA A 251 -5.45 17.78 1.15
CA ALA A 251 -5.14 18.99 0.41
C ALA A 251 -5.99 19.20 -0.85
N GLY A 252 -6.93 18.31 -1.15
CA GLY A 252 -7.74 18.34 -2.39
C GLY A 252 -6.92 18.19 -3.67
N MET A 253 -5.78 17.49 -3.59
CA MET A 253 -4.88 17.21 -4.72
C MET A 253 -5.10 15.84 -5.34
N TYR A 254 -5.75 14.95 -4.61
CA TYR A 254 -6.13 13.61 -5.05
C TYR A 254 -7.57 13.34 -4.61
N PRO A 255 -8.41 12.72 -5.45
CA PRO A 255 -9.80 12.47 -5.11
C PRO A 255 -9.96 11.43 -3.98
N ASN A 256 -11.07 11.51 -3.26
CA ASN A 256 -11.44 10.51 -2.26
C ASN A 256 -12.05 9.24 -2.86
N ILE A 257 -12.53 9.31 -4.10
CA ILE A 257 -13.01 8.13 -4.85
C ILE A 257 -11.83 7.23 -5.24
N ILE A 258 -12.11 5.94 -5.38
CA ILE A 258 -11.09 4.95 -5.76
C ILE A 258 -10.98 4.89 -7.28
N ALA A 259 -9.76 5.02 -7.80
CA ALA A 259 -9.50 4.76 -9.20
C ALA A 259 -9.79 3.29 -9.54
N PRO A 260 -10.27 2.98 -10.76
CA PRO A 260 -10.53 1.60 -11.16
C PRO A 260 -9.32 0.70 -10.94
N VAL A 261 -9.50 -0.38 -10.16
CA VAL A 261 -8.48 -1.39 -9.90
C VAL A 261 -8.67 -2.54 -10.87
N PHE A 262 -7.67 -2.79 -11.70
CA PHE A 262 -7.71 -3.85 -12.69
C PHE A 262 -7.39 -5.21 -12.06
N SER A 263 -8.08 -6.27 -12.51
CA SER A 263 -7.74 -7.65 -12.11
C SER A 263 -6.34 -8.08 -12.59
N GLN A 264 -5.79 -7.42 -13.61
CA GLN A 264 -4.43 -7.62 -14.09
C GLN A 264 -3.87 -6.32 -14.68
N HIS A 265 -2.66 -5.95 -14.26
CA HIS A 265 -1.91 -4.79 -14.75
C HIS A 265 -0.85 -5.22 -15.79
N GLY A 266 -1.23 -5.20 -17.07
CA GLY A 266 -0.32 -5.57 -18.16
C GLY A 266 0.00 -7.06 -18.25
N GLY A 267 0.91 -7.41 -19.18
CA GLY A 267 1.30 -8.80 -19.44
C GLY A 267 0.39 -9.53 -20.42
N SER A 268 0.59 -10.84 -20.55
CA SER A 268 -0.19 -11.68 -21.44
C SER A 268 -1.46 -12.18 -20.76
N ILE A 269 -2.56 -12.19 -21.48
CA ILE A 269 -3.82 -12.82 -21.10
C ILE A 269 -4.18 -13.90 -22.12
N ALA A 270 -4.91 -14.93 -21.70
CA ALA A 270 -5.40 -15.97 -22.62
C ALA A 270 -6.39 -15.35 -23.64
N PRO A 271 -6.40 -15.78 -24.90
CA PRO A 271 -7.41 -15.34 -25.86
C PRO A 271 -8.83 -15.55 -25.35
N GLY A 272 -9.64 -14.52 -25.39
CA GLY A 272 -11.02 -14.55 -24.88
C GLY A 272 -11.15 -14.36 -23.36
N ALA A 273 -10.05 -14.27 -22.62
CA ALA A 273 -10.08 -13.83 -21.22
C ALA A 273 -10.36 -12.32 -21.14
N GLY A 274 -10.97 -11.89 -20.06
CA GLY A 274 -11.32 -10.49 -19.84
C GLY A 274 -10.65 -9.91 -18.61
N ILE A 275 -10.46 -8.59 -18.64
CA ILE A 275 -10.00 -7.79 -17.50
C ILE A 275 -11.23 -7.21 -16.80
N THR A 276 -11.36 -7.45 -15.51
CA THR A 276 -12.35 -6.78 -14.66
C THR A 276 -11.78 -5.53 -14.00
N MET A 277 -12.65 -4.61 -13.63
CA MET A 277 -12.29 -3.39 -12.92
C MET A 277 -13.13 -3.27 -11.66
N ALA A 278 -12.50 -3.05 -10.51
CA ALA A 278 -13.17 -2.81 -9.24
C ALA A 278 -13.14 -1.32 -8.89
N THR A 279 -14.21 -0.81 -8.25
CA THR A 279 -14.36 0.60 -7.86
C THR A 279 -15.46 0.77 -6.81
N ASP A 280 -15.46 1.91 -6.11
CA ASP A 280 -16.50 2.35 -5.19
C ASP A 280 -17.56 3.28 -5.84
N VAL A 281 -17.41 3.57 -7.15
CA VAL A 281 -18.33 4.48 -7.86
C VAL A 281 -19.30 3.73 -8.78
N THR A 282 -20.31 4.44 -9.29
CA THR A 282 -21.40 3.87 -10.08
C THR A 282 -21.10 3.81 -11.59
N ALA A 283 -20.02 4.42 -12.06
CA ALA A 283 -19.67 4.45 -13.47
C ALA A 283 -18.15 4.41 -13.66
N ILE A 284 -17.70 3.58 -14.60
CA ILE A 284 -16.34 3.56 -15.12
C ILE A 284 -16.44 3.74 -16.63
N TYR A 285 -15.60 4.58 -17.20
CA TYR A 285 -15.42 4.72 -18.64
C TYR A 285 -14.03 4.24 -19.03
N TYR A 286 -13.93 3.48 -20.12
CA TYR A 286 -12.65 2.93 -20.58
C TYR A 286 -12.47 3.04 -22.09
N THR A 287 -11.21 2.99 -22.54
CA THR A 287 -10.77 2.85 -23.93
C THR A 287 -9.85 1.64 -24.07
N LEU A 288 -9.75 1.09 -25.28
CA LEU A 288 -8.85 -0.04 -25.60
C LEU A 288 -7.63 0.37 -26.42
N ASN A 289 -7.57 1.62 -26.86
CA ASN A 289 -6.49 2.17 -27.68
C ASN A 289 -5.49 3.05 -26.91
N GLY A 290 -5.60 3.08 -25.56
CA GLY A 290 -4.75 3.90 -24.70
C GLY A 290 -5.10 5.38 -24.64
N ALA A 291 -6.12 5.84 -25.40
CA ALA A 291 -6.60 7.21 -25.28
C ALA A 291 -7.17 7.48 -23.89
N ASP A 292 -7.14 8.72 -23.44
CA ASP A 292 -7.78 9.07 -22.17
C ASP A 292 -9.31 8.98 -22.32
N PRO A 293 -10.03 8.28 -21.45
CA PRO A 293 -11.50 8.30 -21.42
C PRO A 293 -12.10 9.68 -21.14
N ARG A 294 -11.28 10.67 -20.80
CA ARG A 294 -11.66 12.07 -20.59
C ARG A 294 -11.10 12.96 -21.71
N LEU A 295 -11.83 14.00 -22.03
CA LEU A 295 -11.33 15.15 -22.79
C LEU A 295 -10.78 16.24 -21.85
N ALA A 296 -10.14 17.25 -22.42
CA ALA A 296 -9.79 18.46 -21.70
C ALA A 296 -11.05 19.03 -20.99
N GLY A 297 -10.86 19.51 -19.75
CA GLY A 297 -11.96 19.94 -18.90
C GLY A 297 -12.75 18.81 -18.23
N GLY A 298 -12.41 17.54 -18.45
CA GLY A 298 -12.97 16.37 -17.75
C GLY A 298 -14.24 15.77 -18.39
N ALA A 299 -14.69 16.27 -19.53
CA ALA A 299 -15.81 15.66 -20.26
C ALA A 299 -15.48 14.24 -20.74
N ILE A 300 -16.49 13.38 -20.88
CA ILE A 300 -16.32 12.01 -21.36
C ILE A 300 -15.86 12.04 -22.81
N ASN A 301 -14.79 11.30 -23.13
CA ASN A 301 -14.32 11.11 -24.49
C ASN A 301 -15.35 10.28 -25.29
N PRO A 302 -15.80 10.72 -26.48
CA PRO A 302 -16.73 9.95 -27.31
C PRO A 302 -16.21 8.54 -27.69
N LEU A 303 -14.91 8.31 -27.65
CA LEU A 303 -14.30 6.99 -27.89
C LEU A 303 -14.31 6.08 -26.64
N ALA A 304 -14.73 6.60 -25.51
CA ALA A 304 -14.80 5.82 -24.28
C ALA A 304 -16.11 5.02 -24.20
N THR A 305 -15.99 3.81 -23.73
CA THR A 305 -17.12 2.91 -23.48
C THR A 305 -17.45 2.90 -21.99
N ALA A 306 -18.74 2.97 -21.64
CA ALA A 306 -19.15 2.76 -20.26
C ALA A 306 -19.04 1.28 -19.91
N ALA A 307 -18.33 0.98 -18.82
CA ALA A 307 -18.20 -0.39 -18.31
C ALA A 307 -19.54 -0.86 -17.72
N GLN A 308 -19.90 -2.11 -18.00
CA GLN A 308 -21.04 -2.76 -17.36
C GLN A 308 -20.59 -3.44 -16.09
N PHE A 309 -21.30 -3.24 -15.01
CA PHE A 309 -21.02 -3.94 -13.75
C PHE A 309 -21.60 -5.36 -13.79
N ALA A 310 -20.89 -6.32 -13.22
CA ALA A 310 -21.43 -7.63 -12.86
C ALA A 310 -22.51 -7.41 -11.79
N GLY A 311 -23.60 -8.18 -11.83
CA GLY A 311 -24.81 -7.97 -11.03
C GLY A 311 -24.59 -7.58 -9.57
N ASP A 312 -25.66 -7.32 -8.85
CA ASP A 312 -25.66 -6.66 -7.53
C ASP A 312 -24.49 -7.09 -6.64
N THR A 313 -23.66 -6.12 -6.25
CA THR A 313 -22.66 -6.32 -5.19
C THR A 313 -23.37 -6.83 -3.96
N PRO A 314 -22.93 -7.90 -3.29
CA PRO A 314 -23.56 -8.33 -2.06
C PRO A 314 -23.54 -7.17 -1.05
N SER A 315 -24.63 -6.96 -0.37
CA SER A 315 -24.63 -6.05 0.80
C SER A 315 -23.97 -6.75 1.98
N PRO A 316 -23.36 -6.02 2.92
CA PRO A 316 -22.88 -6.61 4.17
C PRO A 316 -23.98 -7.46 4.82
N ARG A 317 -23.66 -8.70 5.17
CA ARG A 317 -24.65 -9.67 5.59
C ARG A 317 -24.11 -10.60 6.67
N ASP A 318 -24.94 -10.84 7.68
CA ASP A 318 -24.68 -11.88 8.67
C ASP A 318 -25.07 -13.25 8.11
N PHE A 319 -24.12 -14.19 8.15
CA PHE A 319 -24.32 -15.60 7.79
C PHE A 319 -24.54 -16.47 9.03
N ILE A 320 -23.90 -16.10 10.13
CA ILE A 320 -24.14 -16.63 11.46
C ILE A 320 -24.45 -15.44 12.35
N THR A 321 -25.56 -15.51 13.08
CA THR A 321 -25.99 -14.50 14.06
C THR A 321 -25.78 -15.01 15.47
N SER A 322 -25.67 -14.12 16.45
CA SER A 322 -25.78 -14.51 17.85
C SER A 322 -27.02 -15.36 18.10
N GLY A 323 -26.92 -16.38 18.92
CA GLY A 323 -27.98 -17.36 19.14
C GLY A 323 -28.01 -18.50 18.09
N HIS A 324 -27.01 -18.62 17.22
CA HIS A 324 -26.91 -19.72 16.25
C HIS A 324 -26.78 -21.07 16.94
N VAL A 325 -27.33 -22.12 16.33
CA VAL A 325 -27.25 -23.48 16.88
C VAL A 325 -25.89 -24.11 16.52
N TRP A 326 -25.18 -24.50 17.57
CA TRP A 326 -23.91 -25.19 17.46
C TRP A 326 -24.02 -26.63 17.97
N LYS A 327 -23.32 -27.55 17.34
CA LYS A 327 -23.01 -28.85 17.95
C LYS A 327 -21.86 -28.65 18.91
N TYR A 328 -21.85 -29.36 20.03
CA TYR A 328 -20.80 -29.25 21.04
C TYR A 328 -20.42 -30.59 21.64
N LEU A 329 -19.16 -30.70 22.10
CA LEU A 329 -18.66 -31.82 22.86
C LEU A 329 -17.93 -31.29 24.09
N ASP A 330 -18.44 -31.65 25.25
CA ASP A 330 -18.03 -31.15 26.56
C ASP A 330 -17.62 -32.27 27.54
N ASP A 331 -17.26 -33.43 26.99
CA ASP A 331 -16.90 -34.64 27.74
C ASP A 331 -15.38 -34.73 28.09
N GLY A 332 -14.58 -33.73 27.73
CA GLY A 332 -13.13 -33.67 28.00
C GLY A 332 -12.29 -34.65 27.22
N SER A 333 -12.87 -35.37 26.23
CA SER A 333 -12.13 -36.34 25.43
C SER A 333 -11.22 -35.69 24.38
N ASP A 334 -10.12 -36.38 24.04
CA ASP A 334 -9.22 -35.96 22.97
C ASP A 334 -9.82 -36.27 21.60
N GLN A 335 -10.07 -35.24 20.80
CA GLN A 335 -10.58 -35.35 19.44
C GLN A 335 -9.47 -35.36 18.40
N GLY A 336 -8.19 -35.28 18.81
CA GLY A 336 -7.04 -35.14 17.94
C GLY A 336 -7.14 -33.88 17.07
N THR A 337 -6.85 -33.99 15.79
CA THR A 337 -6.97 -32.88 14.81
C THR A 337 -8.07 -33.09 13.79
N SER A 338 -8.63 -34.29 13.69
CA SER A 338 -9.63 -34.62 12.64
C SER A 338 -10.98 -33.95 12.85
N TRP A 339 -11.28 -33.49 14.06
CA TRP A 339 -12.54 -32.84 14.39
C TRP A 339 -12.74 -31.49 13.68
N THR A 340 -11.68 -30.88 13.16
CA THR A 340 -11.77 -29.64 12.39
C THR A 340 -12.16 -29.86 10.92
N SER A 341 -12.03 -31.10 10.42
CA SER A 341 -12.28 -31.46 9.02
C SER A 341 -13.76 -31.31 8.64
N PRO A 342 -14.08 -30.84 7.42
CA PRO A 342 -15.45 -30.85 6.90
C PRO A 342 -16.15 -32.21 6.96
N ASP A 343 -15.38 -33.31 6.74
CA ASP A 343 -15.90 -34.67 6.69
C ASP A 343 -16.02 -35.35 8.08
N PHE A 344 -15.73 -34.64 9.15
CA PHE A 344 -15.81 -35.21 10.50
C PHE A 344 -17.23 -35.55 10.89
N ASN A 345 -17.42 -36.76 11.41
CA ASN A 345 -18.73 -37.20 11.88
C ASN A 345 -19.03 -36.73 13.30
N ASP A 346 -19.75 -35.66 13.42
CA ASP A 346 -20.21 -35.04 14.66
C ASP A 346 -21.68 -35.41 15.02
N SER A 347 -22.24 -36.48 14.46
CA SER A 347 -23.62 -36.88 14.69
C SER A 347 -23.91 -37.27 16.13
N GLY A 348 -22.88 -37.66 16.89
CA GLY A 348 -23.01 -38.00 18.32
C GLY A 348 -22.87 -36.79 19.26
N TRP A 349 -22.57 -35.59 18.75
CA TRP A 349 -22.44 -34.40 19.58
C TRP A 349 -23.81 -33.84 19.97
N ALA A 350 -23.89 -33.25 21.14
CA ALA A 350 -25.08 -32.49 21.56
C ALA A 350 -25.21 -31.19 20.72
N ALA A 351 -26.37 -30.55 20.74
CA ALA A 351 -26.56 -29.28 20.00
C ALA A 351 -27.45 -28.33 20.78
N GLY A 352 -27.17 -27.03 20.66
CA GLY A 352 -27.97 -25.97 21.28
C GLY A 352 -27.62 -24.59 20.73
N PRO A 353 -28.52 -23.61 20.95
CA PRO A 353 -28.26 -22.22 20.55
C PRO A 353 -27.15 -21.58 21.40
N SER A 354 -26.33 -20.71 20.82
CA SER A 354 -25.44 -19.85 21.58
C SER A 354 -26.24 -18.73 22.31
N GLU A 355 -25.76 -18.19 23.40
CA GLU A 355 -24.52 -18.47 24.06
C GLU A 355 -24.45 -19.85 24.68
N LEU A 356 -23.36 -20.58 24.48
CA LEU A 356 -23.11 -21.86 25.10
C LEU A 356 -22.04 -21.69 26.18
N GLY A 357 -22.33 -22.14 27.38
CA GLY A 357 -21.42 -21.96 28.49
C GLY A 357 -21.98 -22.49 29.81
N TYR A 358 -21.38 -22.07 30.92
CA TYR A 358 -21.89 -22.26 32.26
C TYR A 358 -21.42 -21.15 33.20
N ALA A 359 -22.27 -20.86 34.22
CA ALA A 359 -22.03 -20.04 35.40
C ALA A 359 -22.05 -18.51 35.21
N GLU A 360 -22.30 -17.97 34.04
CA GLU A 360 -22.54 -16.53 33.84
C GLU A 360 -24.02 -16.13 34.03
N GLY A 361 -24.95 -17.06 33.80
CA GLY A 361 -26.37 -16.89 34.04
C GLY A 361 -27.14 -16.28 32.88
N ASP A 362 -26.53 -16.11 31.72
CA ASP A 362 -27.14 -15.63 30.46
C ASP A 362 -27.01 -16.66 29.31
N GLU A 363 -26.47 -17.85 29.60
CA GLU A 363 -26.33 -18.93 28.64
C GLU A 363 -27.69 -19.45 28.15
N ALA A 364 -27.86 -19.57 26.85
CA ALA A 364 -29.01 -20.20 26.22
C ALA A 364 -28.87 -21.73 26.25
N THR A 365 -27.63 -22.25 26.23
CA THR A 365 -27.31 -23.67 26.34
C THR A 365 -26.25 -23.89 27.39
N LEU A 366 -26.57 -24.70 28.41
CA LEU A 366 -25.58 -25.10 29.40
C LEU A 366 -24.75 -26.24 28.87
N VAL A 367 -23.40 -26.03 28.78
CA VAL A 367 -22.48 -27.11 28.52
C VAL A 367 -21.98 -27.74 29.82
N GLY A 368 -21.66 -29.01 29.77
CA GLY A 368 -21.15 -29.74 30.90
C GLY A 368 -19.63 -29.70 31.05
N TYR A 369 -19.17 -30.42 32.04
CA TYR A 369 -17.73 -30.78 32.21
C TYR A 369 -17.68 -32.08 33.01
N ILE A 370 -16.58 -32.82 32.82
CA ILE A 370 -16.30 -34.00 33.63
C ILE A 370 -15.42 -33.59 34.80
N ASP A 371 -15.87 -33.87 36.00
CA ASP A 371 -15.02 -33.73 37.20
C ASP A 371 -14.02 -34.89 37.21
N THR A 372 -12.80 -34.63 36.80
CA THR A 372 -11.74 -35.61 36.64
C THR A 372 -11.07 -35.96 37.97
N ASP A 373 -11.29 -35.18 39.05
CA ASP A 373 -10.81 -35.45 40.40
C ASP A 373 -11.78 -34.97 41.48
N PRO A 374 -12.86 -35.74 41.77
CA PRO A 374 -13.88 -35.35 42.77
C PRO A 374 -13.31 -35.25 44.19
N LEU A 375 -12.06 -35.63 44.42
CA LEU A 375 -11.39 -35.55 45.74
C LEU A 375 -10.56 -34.28 45.90
N ALA A 376 -10.39 -33.48 44.83
CA ALA A 376 -9.53 -32.28 44.80
C ALA A 376 -10.15 -31.05 45.53
N GLY A 377 -11.28 -31.20 46.21
CA GLY A 377 -11.88 -30.11 46.99
C GLY A 377 -12.72 -29.10 46.16
N GLY A 378 -12.98 -29.39 44.90
CA GLY A 378 -13.85 -28.65 43.97
C GLY A 378 -13.80 -29.29 42.58
N PRO A 379 -14.82 -29.02 41.73
CA PRO A 379 -14.88 -29.63 40.40
C PRO A 379 -13.69 -29.25 39.56
N GLN A 380 -13.09 -30.26 38.88
CA GLN A 380 -12.01 -30.09 37.92
C GLN A 380 -12.60 -29.94 36.53
N ARG A 381 -12.50 -28.75 35.94
CA ARG A 381 -13.06 -28.43 34.64
C ARG A 381 -12.24 -29.03 33.49
N ASN A 382 -12.90 -29.41 32.41
CA ASN A 382 -12.23 -29.75 31.16
C ASN A 382 -11.36 -28.57 30.69
N ALA A 383 -10.18 -28.86 30.18
CA ALA A 383 -9.36 -27.81 29.59
C ALA A 383 -10.03 -27.27 28.31
N THR A 384 -10.68 -28.14 27.51
CA THR A 384 -11.24 -27.77 26.20
C THR A 384 -12.69 -28.23 26.06
N THR A 385 -13.49 -27.37 25.47
CA THR A 385 -14.84 -27.66 24.94
C THR A 385 -14.86 -27.36 23.45
N TYR A 386 -15.41 -28.25 22.65
CA TYR A 386 -15.44 -28.16 21.18
C TYR A 386 -16.81 -27.79 20.66
N PHE A 387 -16.83 -26.96 19.61
CA PHE A 387 -18.05 -26.51 18.94
C PHE A 387 -17.92 -26.67 17.44
N ARG A 388 -19.01 -27.06 16.76
CA ARG A 388 -19.04 -27.22 15.30
C ARG A 388 -20.37 -26.76 14.73
N THR A 389 -20.30 -26.18 13.53
CA THR A 389 -21.49 -25.91 12.70
C THR A 389 -21.11 -25.92 11.23
N THR A 390 -22.10 -25.82 10.37
CA THR A 390 -21.90 -25.54 8.94
C THR A 390 -22.63 -24.28 8.54
N VAL A 391 -22.09 -23.56 7.58
CA VAL A 391 -22.70 -22.37 7.00
C VAL A 391 -22.64 -22.45 5.48
N GLU A 392 -23.74 -22.11 4.81
CA GLU A 392 -23.77 -22.02 3.36
C GLU A 392 -23.45 -20.59 2.92
N LEU A 393 -22.37 -20.44 2.15
CA LEU A 393 -21.93 -19.18 1.60
C LEU A 393 -22.11 -19.20 0.08
N SER A 394 -22.75 -18.18 -0.45
CA SER A 394 -22.90 -17.99 -1.89
C SER A 394 -21.89 -16.94 -2.32
N ASP A 395 -20.98 -17.30 -3.21
CA ASP A 395 -19.93 -16.43 -3.74
C ASP A 395 -19.16 -15.66 -2.63
N PRO A 396 -18.46 -16.36 -1.71
CA PRO A 396 -17.70 -15.69 -0.65
C PRO A 396 -16.59 -14.78 -1.21
N ALA A 397 -16.11 -15.03 -2.43
CA ALA A 397 -15.14 -14.19 -3.10
C ALA A 397 -15.68 -12.80 -3.48
N ALA A 398 -17.00 -12.62 -3.50
CA ALA A 398 -17.64 -11.33 -3.69
C ALA A 398 -17.56 -10.40 -2.46
N TYR A 399 -17.22 -10.95 -1.29
CA TYR A 399 -16.96 -10.17 -0.07
C TYR A 399 -15.47 -9.82 0.01
N SER A 400 -15.19 -8.60 0.43
CA SER A 400 -13.80 -8.13 0.59
C SER A 400 -13.09 -8.86 1.72
N TYR A 401 -13.83 -9.14 2.80
CA TYR A 401 -13.40 -9.90 3.96
C TYR A 401 -14.63 -10.34 4.78
N PHE A 402 -14.39 -11.20 5.75
CA PHE A 402 -15.37 -11.54 6.75
C PHE A 402 -14.95 -10.99 8.12
N ILE A 403 -15.94 -10.64 8.95
CA ILE A 403 -15.72 -10.35 10.36
C ILE A 403 -16.25 -11.52 11.17
N ILE A 404 -15.39 -12.08 12.02
CA ILE A 404 -15.81 -12.93 13.13
C ILE A 404 -15.93 -12.05 14.37
N LYS A 405 -17.12 -11.97 14.95
CA LYS A 405 -17.32 -11.47 16.31
C LYS A 405 -17.42 -12.69 17.21
N LEU A 406 -16.44 -12.84 18.10
CA LEU A 406 -16.31 -13.99 18.97
C LEU A 406 -16.43 -13.56 20.43
N LYS A 407 -17.38 -14.16 21.16
CA LYS A 407 -17.45 -14.15 22.61
C LYS A 407 -16.82 -15.47 23.07
N TYR A 408 -15.81 -15.39 23.93
CA TYR A 408 -15.10 -16.57 24.39
C TYR A 408 -14.46 -16.34 25.75
N ASP A 409 -14.43 -17.38 26.55
CA ASP A 409 -13.78 -17.43 27.85
C ASP A 409 -13.20 -18.84 28.08
N ASP A 410 -11.83 -19.02 28.22
CA ASP A 410 -10.77 -18.00 28.26
C ASP A 410 -10.03 -17.91 26.92
N GLY A 411 -9.48 -19.00 26.40
CA GLY A 411 -8.76 -19.08 25.14
C GLY A 411 -9.61 -19.64 24.01
N ALA A 412 -9.35 -19.26 22.77
CA ALA A 412 -10.09 -19.74 21.61
C ALA A 412 -9.23 -19.98 20.38
N ALA A 413 -9.56 -21.01 19.59
CA ALA A 413 -9.13 -21.12 18.20
C ALA A 413 -10.33 -21.45 17.29
N VAL A 414 -10.37 -20.88 16.11
CA VAL A 414 -11.43 -21.04 15.11
C VAL A 414 -10.84 -21.60 13.82
N TYR A 415 -11.51 -22.58 13.25
CA TYR A 415 -11.14 -23.27 12.03
C TYR A 415 -12.27 -23.12 10.99
N ALA A 416 -11.89 -22.87 9.74
CA ALA A 416 -12.78 -22.96 8.60
C ALA A 416 -12.27 -24.04 7.65
N ASN A 417 -13.11 -24.97 7.29
CA ASN A 417 -12.80 -26.08 6.37
C ASN A 417 -11.51 -26.86 6.73
N GLY A 418 -11.24 -27.02 8.04
CA GLY A 418 -10.08 -27.72 8.58
C GLY A 418 -8.82 -26.84 8.71
N VAL A 419 -8.86 -25.57 8.32
CA VAL A 419 -7.73 -24.63 8.40
C VAL A 419 -7.98 -23.66 9.56
N GLU A 420 -6.98 -23.47 10.43
CA GLU A 420 -7.04 -22.46 11.48
C GLU A 420 -7.05 -21.06 10.87
N ILE A 421 -8.06 -20.27 11.21
CA ILE A 421 -8.26 -18.91 10.71
C ILE A 421 -8.14 -17.84 11.79
N LEU A 422 -8.20 -18.25 13.06
CA LEU A 422 -8.11 -17.35 14.20
C LEU A 422 -7.60 -18.12 15.43
N ARG A 423 -6.77 -17.48 16.22
CA ARG A 423 -6.34 -17.94 17.54
C ARG A 423 -6.25 -16.75 18.49
N SER A 424 -6.80 -16.88 19.71
CA SER A 424 -6.64 -15.87 20.74
C SER A 424 -5.19 -15.80 21.24
N ALA A 425 -4.74 -14.61 21.63
CA ALA A 425 -3.34 -14.38 22.01
C ALA A 425 -2.92 -15.16 23.26
N ASN A 426 -3.89 -15.54 24.11
CA ASN A 426 -3.66 -16.30 25.35
C ASN A 426 -3.75 -17.82 25.17
N LEU A 427 -4.05 -18.33 23.95
CA LEU A 427 -4.00 -19.76 23.66
C LEU A 427 -2.68 -20.11 22.96
N PRO A 428 -1.82 -20.99 23.57
CA PRO A 428 -0.55 -21.39 22.97
C PRO A 428 -0.70 -21.98 21.55
N ASN A 429 0.29 -21.72 20.67
CA ASN A 429 0.27 -22.23 19.28
C ASN A 429 0.29 -23.77 19.17
N ASN A 430 0.77 -24.45 20.21
CA ASN A 430 0.83 -25.92 20.29
C ASN A 430 -0.22 -26.49 21.25
N ALA A 431 -1.31 -25.77 21.45
CA ALA A 431 -2.40 -26.25 22.29
C ALA A 431 -2.94 -27.58 21.80
N ILE A 432 -3.22 -28.47 22.74
CA ILE A 432 -3.89 -29.77 22.57
C ILE A 432 -5.07 -29.84 23.52
N PHE A 433 -5.89 -30.86 23.45
CA PHE A 433 -7.16 -31.02 24.17
C PHE A 433 -7.08 -30.75 25.69
N ASN A 434 -5.95 -30.91 26.34
CA ASN A 434 -5.72 -30.69 27.77
C ASN A 434 -4.86 -29.44 28.09
N THR A 435 -4.66 -28.57 27.09
CA THR A 435 -3.91 -27.31 27.27
C THR A 435 -4.86 -26.24 27.82
N PHE A 436 -4.47 -25.60 28.91
CA PHE A 436 -5.16 -24.42 29.42
C PHE A 436 -4.68 -23.15 28.72
N ALA A 437 -5.55 -22.15 28.60
CA ALA A 437 -5.16 -20.81 28.18
C ALA A 437 -4.16 -20.21 29.19
N SER A 438 -3.24 -19.40 28.75
CA SER A 438 -2.16 -18.85 29.58
C SER A 438 -2.61 -17.76 30.55
N SER A 439 -3.81 -17.22 30.35
CA SER A 439 -4.46 -16.21 31.20
C SER A 439 -5.96 -16.15 30.90
N PRO A 440 -6.78 -15.67 31.85
CA PRO A 440 -8.17 -15.34 31.59
C PRO A 440 -8.34 -14.30 30.48
N THR A 441 -9.49 -14.35 29.79
CA THR A 441 -9.85 -13.35 28.78
C THR A 441 -10.42 -12.10 29.47
N PRO A 442 -9.86 -10.90 29.24
CA PRO A 442 -10.45 -9.68 29.77
C PRO A 442 -11.76 -9.34 29.05
N ASN A 443 -12.76 -8.89 29.76
CA ASN A 443 -14.09 -8.54 29.21
C ASN A 443 -14.79 -9.69 28.47
N GLU A 444 -14.75 -10.87 29.02
CA GLU A 444 -15.28 -12.14 28.50
C GLU A 444 -16.77 -12.06 28.06
N ARG A 445 -17.56 -11.13 28.61
CA ARG A 445 -18.95 -10.86 28.22
C ARG A 445 -19.11 -10.05 26.94
N SER A 446 -18.00 -9.64 26.30
CA SER A 446 -18.02 -8.81 25.10
C SER A 446 -17.57 -9.60 23.88
N PHE A 447 -18.11 -9.24 22.72
CA PHE A 447 -17.60 -9.75 21.44
C PHE A 447 -16.29 -9.07 21.07
N PHE A 448 -15.30 -9.86 20.66
CA PHE A 448 -14.07 -9.42 20.04
C PHE A 448 -14.20 -9.56 18.52
N GLU A 449 -13.78 -8.54 17.77
CA GLU A 449 -13.91 -8.53 16.32
C GLU A 449 -12.58 -8.89 15.64
N PHE A 450 -12.64 -9.81 14.67
CA PHE A 450 -11.50 -10.28 13.91
C PHE A 450 -11.81 -10.25 12.42
N GLN A 451 -10.92 -9.67 11.64
CA GLN A 451 -11.04 -9.63 10.18
C GLN A 451 -10.40 -10.88 9.56
N ILE A 452 -11.17 -11.61 8.77
CA ILE A 452 -10.77 -12.87 8.13
C ILE A 452 -10.81 -12.70 6.61
N PRO A 453 -9.72 -13.01 5.89
CA PRO A 453 -9.73 -12.99 4.42
C PRO A 453 -10.81 -13.91 3.83
N SER A 454 -11.50 -13.44 2.80
CA SER A 454 -12.54 -14.22 2.11
C SER A 454 -12.01 -15.53 1.50
N SER A 455 -10.72 -15.60 1.21
CA SER A 455 -10.04 -16.79 0.67
C SER A 455 -10.04 -18.02 1.58
N HIS A 456 -10.42 -17.89 2.85
CA HIS A 456 -10.61 -19.02 3.78
C HIS A 456 -11.95 -19.73 3.58
N PHE A 457 -12.85 -19.16 2.80
CA PHE A 457 -14.17 -19.70 2.55
C PHE A 457 -14.35 -20.13 1.10
N VAL A 458 -15.20 -21.13 0.88
CA VAL A 458 -15.53 -21.66 -0.45
C VAL A 458 -16.99 -21.44 -0.78
N ASP A 459 -17.33 -21.42 -2.05
CA ASP A 459 -18.73 -21.39 -2.49
C ASP A 459 -19.45 -22.67 -2.06
N GLY A 460 -20.66 -22.53 -1.50
CA GLY A 460 -21.42 -23.61 -0.93
C GLY A 460 -21.21 -23.80 0.57
N VAL A 461 -21.21 -25.04 1.03
CA VAL A 461 -21.16 -25.39 2.47
C VAL A 461 -19.72 -25.26 3.00
N ASN A 462 -19.56 -24.48 4.06
CA ASN A 462 -18.34 -24.34 4.84
C ASN A 462 -18.51 -24.95 6.22
N SER A 463 -17.55 -25.74 6.68
CA SER A 463 -17.49 -26.23 8.05
C SER A 463 -16.75 -25.25 8.93
N LEU A 464 -17.35 -24.90 10.07
CA LEU A 464 -16.73 -24.11 11.12
C LEU A 464 -16.55 -24.97 12.36
N ALA A 465 -15.38 -24.91 12.94
CA ALA A 465 -15.02 -25.60 14.17
C ALA A 465 -14.35 -24.64 15.14
N VAL A 466 -14.68 -24.70 16.41
CA VAL A 466 -14.16 -23.82 17.44
C VAL A 466 -13.79 -24.64 18.66
N GLU A 467 -12.65 -24.37 19.25
CA GLU A 467 -12.26 -24.86 20.58
C GLU A 467 -12.15 -23.69 21.54
N ILE A 468 -12.75 -23.85 22.71
CA ILE A 468 -12.64 -22.92 23.82
C ILE A 468 -11.90 -23.61 24.95
N HIS A 469 -10.88 -22.93 25.48
CA HIS A 469 -10.00 -23.44 26.51
C HIS A 469 -10.11 -22.63 27.80
N ASN A 470 -10.41 -23.30 28.90
CA ASN A 470 -10.33 -22.70 30.22
C ASN A 470 -8.90 -22.25 30.56
N SER A 471 -8.72 -21.25 31.41
CA SER A 471 -7.40 -20.82 31.92
C SER A 471 -6.84 -21.73 33.00
N SER A 472 -7.66 -22.52 33.64
CA SER A 472 -7.25 -23.53 34.64
C SER A 472 -8.35 -24.57 34.87
N SER A 473 -8.00 -25.68 35.53
CA SER A 473 -8.97 -26.65 35.98
C SER A 473 -9.95 -26.13 37.05
N ALA A 474 -9.67 -24.98 37.65
CA ALA A 474 -10.50 -24.32 38.66
C ALA A 474 -11.22 -23.08 38.06
N SER A 475 -11.25 -22.91 36.74
CA SER A 475 -12.00 -21.82 36.09
C SER A 475 -13.46 -21.85 36.53
N SER A 476 -14.05 -20.68 36.78
CA SER A 476 -15.43 -20.59 37.27
C SER A 476 -16.47 -20.86 36.22
N ASP A 477 -16.18 -20.49 34.97
CA ASP A 477 -17.12 -20.33 33.88
C ASP A 477 -16.49 -20.72 32.52
N ILE A 478 -17.29 -20.74 31.48
CA ILE A 478 -16.93 -20.81 30.08
C ILE A 478 -18.04 -20.15 29.27
N SER A 479 -17.67 -19.45 28.21
CA SER A 479 -18.59 -18.73 27.35
C SER A 479 -18.19 -18.85 25.88
N PHE A 480 -19.20 -19.09 25.02
CA PHE A 480 -19.02 -19.12 23.58
C PHE A 480 -20.23 -18.62 22.82
N ASP A 481 -20.04 -17.60 22.01
CA ASP A 481 -20.94 -17.19 20.92
C ASP A 481 -20.15 -16.62 19.75
N MET A 482 -20.67 -16.76 18.54
CA MET A 482 -19.99 -16.29 17.34
C MET A 482 -20.98 -15.75 16.30
N VAL A 483 -20.60 -14.60 15.73
CA VAL A 483 -21.24 -14.02 14.54
C VAL A 483 -20.24 -14.12 13.39
N LEU A 484 -20.69 -14.54 12.20
CA LEU A 484 -19.94 -14.48 10.95
C LEU A 484 -20.64 -13.51 10.01
N ARG A 485 -19.96 -12.42 9.66
CA ARG A 485 -20.47 -11.37 8.81
C ARG A 485 -19.56 -11.18 7.59
N GLY A 486 -20.15 -11.27 6.40
CA GLY A 486 -19.47 -10.85 5.18
C GLY A 486 -19.52 -9.33 5.06
N GLU A 487 -18.36 -8.73 4.86
CA GLU A 487 -18.21 -7.29 4.70
C GLU A 487 -17.75 -6.95 3.29
N VAL A 488 -18.26 -5.85 2.82
CA VAL A 488 -17.92 -5.25 1.54
C VAL A 488 -17.15 -3.99 1.85
N ASP A 489 -15.84 -4.00 1.54
CA ASP A 489 -15.00 -2.81 1.77
C ASP A 489 -15.29 -1.75 0.70
N THR A 490 -16.22 -0.86 0.99
CA THR A 490 -16.57 0.26 0.11
C THR A 490 -15.41 1.24 -0.06
N SER A 491 -14.37 1.13 0.76
CA SER A 491 -13.14 1.91 0.62
C SER A 491 -12.16 1.33 -0.41
N ASN A 492 -12.32 0.05 -0.82
CA ASN A 492 -11.38 -0.68 -1.68
C ASN A 492 -11.94 -1.07 -3.07
N GLY A 493 -13.04 -0.48 -3.52
CA GLY A 493 -13.56 -0.73 -4.87
C GLY A 493 -14.40 -2.01 -4.99
N ASP A 494 -15.52 -2.04 -4.29
CA ASP A 494 -16.35 -3.24 -4.13
C ASP A 494 -17.27 -3.56 -5.30
N ARG A 495 -17.39 -2.67 -6.28
CA ARG A 495 -18.16 -2.92 -7.49
C ARG A 495 -17.23 -3.41 -8.60
N VAL A 496 -17.44 -4.63 -9.04
CA VAL A 496 -16.65 -5.23 -10.12
C VAL A 496 -17.43 -5.16 -11.44
N THR A 497 -16.74 -4.75 -12.50
CA THR A 497 -17.34 -4.75 -13.84
C THR A 497 -17.43 -6.18 -14.40
N LYS A 498 -18.32 -6.38 -15.37
CA LYS A 498 -18.19 -7.52 -16.27
C LYS A 498 -16.82 -7.48 -16.95
N PRO A 499 -16.25 -8.65 -17.29
CA PRO A 499 -14.97 -8.69 -17.97
C PRO A 499 -14.99 -7.92 -19.30
N VAL A 500 -14.00 -7.04 -19.49
CA VAL A 500 -13.71 -6.43 -20.80
C VAL A 500 -12.88 -7.42 -21.59
N ILE A 501 -13.47 -8.06 -22.59
CA ILE A 501 -12.84 -9.12 -23.37
C ILE A 501 -11.84 -8.51 -24.35
N MET A 502 -10.60 -9.03 -24.33
CA MET A 502 -9.54 -8.66 -25.26
C MET A 502 -9.45 -9.68 -26.39
N THR A 503 -9.69 -9.27 -27.63
CA THR A 503 -9.58 -10.11 -28.83
C THR A 503 -8.27 -9.90 -29.58
N GLU A 504 -7.56 -8.82 -29.27
CA GLU A 504 -6.28 -8.42 -29.85
C GLU A 504 -5.43 -7.67 -28.82
N PRO A 505 -4.13 -7.43 -29.07
CA PRO A 505 -3.32 -6.61 -28.20
C PRO A 505 -3.93 -5.21 -28.01
N ALA A 506 -4.14 -4.79 -26.78
CA ALA A 506 -4.83 -3.54 -26.46
C ALA A 506 -4.14 -2.79 -25.31
N ILE A 507 -4.35 -1.49 -25.24
CA ILE A 507 -3.98 -0.65 -24.09
C ILE A 507 -5.28 -0.21 -23.42
N LEU A 508 -5.69 -0.95 -22.38
CA LEU A 508 -6.87 -0.61 -21.58
C LEU A 508 -6.53 0.56 -20.64
N ARG A 509 -7.29 1.62 -20.78
CA ARG A 509 -7.24 2.78 -19.89
C ARG A 509 -8.64 3.06 -19.36
N ALA A 510 -8.79 3.25 -18.05
CA ALA A 510 -10.07 3.49 -17.42
C ALA A 510 -10.02 4.69 -16.44
N ARG A 511 -11.19 5.31 -16.24
CA ARG A 511 -11.40 6.43 -15.31
C ARG A 511 -12.78 6.31 -14.65
#